data_cedfd61542b9524d81e347aba24ca60f
#
_entry.id   cedfd61542b9524d81e347aba24ca60f
#
_cell.length_a   1.000
_cell.length_b   1.000
_cell.length_c   1.000
_cell.angle_alpha   90.00
_cell.angle_beta   90.00
_cell.angle_gamma   90.00
#
_symmetry.space_group_name_H-M   'P 1'
#
loop_
_entity.id
_entity.type
_entity.pdbx_description
1 polymer ?
#
loop_
_entity_poly.entity_id
_entity_poly.type
_entity_poly.pdbx_seq_one_letter_code
_entity_poly.pdbx_strand_id
1 'polypeptide(L)'
;MRLMELQKQVPPPAYSADLYHVLDGANFSFDCNESTESIEKMAVKIQAAYENGERPVPLTDKRILVTGCPIGGVLSKTIGAIESNGGVVVCMENCGGIKATRLMVDAEKDDIIEAIAERYLDIGCAVMSPNNRRLELIPQLVQEFQIDGIVDIMLQTCHPYSVERYQIKKLAKELGIPYMSVETDYSQADIGQFTNRFTAFIEML
;
A
#
# COMPACT_ATOMS: atom_id res chain seq x y z
N MET A 1 6.54 -2.73 -10.22
CA MET A 1 7.25 -3.04 -8.97
C MET A 1 8.38 -2.08 -8.64
N ARG A 2 9.29 -1.73 -9.57
CA ARG A 2 10.43 -0.83 -9.34
C ARG A 2 10.06 0.50 -8.65
N LEU A 3 8.99 1.17 -9.07
CA LEU A 3 8.54 2.43 -8.47
C LEU A 3 8.20 2.29 -6.98
N MET A 4 7.56 1.20 -6.58
CA MET A 4 7.23 0.94 -5.18
C MET A 4 8.48 0.56 -4.35
N GLU A 5 9.46 -0.11 -4.95
CA GLU A 5 10.73 -0.46 -4.30
C GLU A 5 11.54 0.76 -3.89
N LEU A 6 11.40 1.88 -4.61
CA LEU A 6 12.07 3.14 -4.26
C LEU A 6 11.66 3.64 -2.87
N GLN A 7 10.43 3.35 -2.43
CA GLN A 7 9.93 3.75 -1.11
C GLN A 7 10.62 3.04 0.07
N LYS A 8 11.46 2.03 -0.20
CA LYS A 8 12.32 1.40 0.82
C LYS A 8 13.47 2.31 1.27
N GLN A 9 13.82 3.32 0.48
CA GLN A 9 14.86 4.28 0.84
C GLN A 9 14.47 5.11 2.06
N VAL A 10 15.47 5.58 2.84
CA VAL A 10 15.27 6.36 4.06
C VAL A 10 16.06 7.68 3.94
N PRO A 11 15.38 8.85 3.93
CA PRO A 11 13.92 9.01 3.79
C PRO A 11 13.41 8.52 2.44
N PRO A 12 12.09 8.29 2.27
CA PRO A 12 11.53 7.91 0.98
C PRO A 12 11.73 9.02 -0.06
N PRO A 13 11.91 8.67 -1.34
CA PRO A 13 12.22 9.67 -2.38
C PRO A 13 11.01 10.46 -2.87
N ALA A 14 9.80 10.08 -2.50
CA ALA A 14 8.57 10.76 -2.89
C ALA A 14 7.42 10.47 -1.91
N TYR A 15 6.44 11.35 -1.87
CA TYR A 15 5.15 11.06 -1.25
C TYR A 15 4.31 10.12 -2.12
N SER A 16 3.53 9.25 -1.49
CA SER A 16 2.67 8.32 -2.22
C SER A 16 1.53 9.01 -2.96
N ALA A 17 1.11 10.20 -2.53
CA ALA A 17 0.16 11.01 -3.28
C ALA A 17 0.64 11.26 -4.73
N ASP A 18 1.95 11.50 -4.93
CA ASP A 18 2.54 11.71 -6.25
C ASP A 18 2.60 10.40 -7.07
N LEU A 19 2.81 9.26 -6.40
CA LEU A 19 2.96 7.94 -7.04
C LEU A 19 1.61 7.33 -7.41
N TYR A 20 0.61 7.57 -6.57
CA TYR A 20 -0.68 6.91 -6.65
C TYR A 20 -1.38 7.12 -7.99
N HIS A 21 -1.37 8.33 -8.53
CA HIS A 21 -2.04 8.64 -9.79
C HIS A 21 -1.50 7.82 -10.98
N VAL A 22 -0.20 7.57 -11.01
CA VAL A 22 0.44 6.77 -12.07
C VAL A 22 0.11 5.29 -11.87
N LEU A 23 0.16 4.80 -10.62
CA LEU A 23 -0.13 3.40 -10.30
C LEU A 23 -1.62 3.07 -10.50
N ASP A 24 -2.52 3.96 -10.07
CA ASP A 24 -3.97 3.78 -10.23
C ASP A 24 -4.37 3.86 -11.72
N GLY A 25 -3.82 4.82 -12.45
CA GLY A 25 -4.03 4.94 -13.89
C GLY A 25 -3.59 3.70 -14.66
N ALA A 26 -2.47 3.09 -14.28
CA ALA A 26 -1.97 1.87 -14.90
C ALA A 26 -2.91 0.67 -14.72
N ASN A 27 -3.61 0.58 -13.60
CA ASN A 27 -4.57 -0.50 -13.33
C ASN A 27 -5.80 -0.47 -14.25
N PHE A 28 -6.11 0.70 -14.83
CA PHE A 28 -7.28 0.91 -15.68
C PHE A 28 -6.92 1.24 -17.14
N SER A 29 -5.65 1.14 -17.51
CA SER A 29 -5.19 1.37 -18.88
C SER A 29 -5.39 0.14 -19.74
N PHE A 30 -5.84 0.35 -20.97
CA PHE A 30 -5.90 -0.69 -22.01
C PHE A 30 -4.54 -0.93 -22.68
N ASP A 31 -3.65 0.05 -22.65
CA ASP A 31 -2.29 -0.07 -23.19
C ASP A 31 -1.27 -0.31 -22.08
N CYS A 32 -0.93 -1.58 -21.89
CA CYS A 32 0.05 -1.98 -20.88
C CYS A 32 1.46 -1.43 -21.17
N ASN A 33 1.81 -1.17 -22.44
CA ASN A 33 3.12 -0.65 -22.80
C ASN A 33 3.24 0.81 -22.40
N GLU A 34 2.22 1.62 -22.72
CA GLU A 34 2.17 3.04 -22.31
C GLU A 34 2.22 3.19 -20.79
N SER A 35 1.45 2.36 -20.07
CA SER A 35 1.45 2.33 -18.61
C SER A 35 2.82 1.95 -18.05
N THR A 36 3.47 0.93 -18.62
CA THR A 36 4.79 0.50 -18.22
C THR A 36 5.82 1.60 -18.43
N GLU A 37 5.81 2.25 -19.61
CA GLU A 37 6.70 3.38 -19.88
C GLU A 37 6.50 4.55 -18.91
N SER A 38 5.25 4.87 -18.57
CA SER A 38 4.93 5.95 -17.62
C SER A 38 5.48 5.65 -16.23
N ILE A 39 5.31 4.42 -15.74
CA ILE A 39 5.84 3.95 -14.46
C ILE A 39 7.38 4.01 -14.47
N GLU A 40 8.03 3.51 -15.53
CA GLU A 40 9.48 3.50 -15.63
C GLU A 40 10.06 4.91 -15.73
N LYS A 41 9.46 5.79 -16.53
CA LYS A 41 9.88 7.21 -16.64
C LYS A 41 9.81 7.90 -15.27
N MET A 42 8.74 7.66 -14.52
CA MET A 42 8.59 8.20 -13.17
C MET A 42 9.64 7.63 -12.22
N ALA A 43 9.87 6.31 -12.23
CA ALA A 43 10.86 5.67 -11.37
C ALA A 43 12.28 6.21 -11.65
N VAL A 44 12.65 6.35 -12.92
CA VAL A 44 13.97 6.93 -13.32
C VAL A 44 14.10 8.37 -12.85
N LYS A 45 13.06 9.19 -13.05
CA LYS A 45 13.06 10.60 -12.60
C LYS A 45 13.24 10.72 -11.09
N ILE A 46 12.49 9.95 -10.31
CA ILE A 46 12.55 9.99 -8.84
C ILE A 46 13.91 9.50 -8.35
N GLN A 47 14.41 8.41 -8.91
CA GLN A 47 15.73 7.89 -8.55
C GLN A 47 16.84 8.91 -8.83
N ALA A 48 16.84 9.54 -10.00
CA ALA A 48 17.83 10.55 -10.36
C ALA A 48 17.76 11.78 -9.43
N ALA A 49 16.57 12.25 -9.08
CA ALA A 49 16.37 13.35 -8.13
C ALA A 49 16.94 12.99 -6.75
N TYR A 50 16.68 11.77 -6.28
CA TYR A 50 17.19 11.28 -5.01
C TYR A 50 18.73 11.17 -5.01
N GLU A 51 19.34 10.68 -6.08
CA GLU A 51 20.81 10.59 -6.26
C GLU A 51 21.46 11.98 -6.31
N ASN A 52 20.75 12.97 -6.84
CA ASN A 52 21.17 14.38 -6.84
C ASN A 52 20.98 15.08 -5.48
N GLY A 53 20.50 14.38 -4.46
CA GLY A 53 20.37 14.90 -3.09
C GLY A 53 18.99 15.48 -2.76
N GLU A 54 18.00 15.39 -3.66
CA GLU A 54 16.63 15.82 -3.35
C GLU A 54 15.99 14.91 -2.30
N ARG A 55 15.37 15.53 -1.30
CA ARG A 55 14.72 14.84 -0.17
C ARG A 55 13.36 15.51 0.11
N PRO A 56 12.33 15.24 -0.71
CA PRO A 56 11.02 15.86 -0.53
C PRO A 56 10.32 15.42 0.75
N VAL A 57 10.60 14.19 1.21
CA VAL A 57 10.02 13.64 2.43
C VAL A 57 11.01 13.84 3.58
N PRO A 58 10.60 14.50 4.68
CA PRO A 58 11.43 14.64 5.88
C PRO A 58 11.76 13.27 6.51
N LEU A 59 12.96 13.16 7.08
CA LEU A 59 13.36 11.95 7.82
C LEU A 59 12.50 11.70 9.08
N THR A 60 11.82 12.74 9.55
CA THR A 60 10.94 12.69 10.72
C THR A 60 9.57 12.10 10.43
N ASP A 61 9.17 12.05 9.17
CA ASP A 61 7.87 11.51 8.78
C ASP A 61 7.78 10.02 9.07
N LYS A 62 6.66 9.62 9.65
CA LYS A 62 6.41 8.23 10.06
C LYS A 62 6.05 7.36 8.86
N ARG A 63 6.70 6.22 8.76
CA ARG A 63 6.58 5.28 7.65
C ARG A 63 5.36 4.38 7.83
N ILE A 64 4.35 4.57 7.01
CA ILE A 64 3.04 3.93 7.16
C ILE A 64 2.81 2.84 6.10
N LEU A 65 2.43 1.66 6.57
CA LEU A 65 1.82 0.62 5.74
C LEU A 65 0.30 0.82 5.72
N VAL A 66 -0.27 1.02 4.54
CA VAL A 66 -1.74 1.02 4.34
C VAL A 66 -2.16 -0.36 3.84
N THR A 67 -3.10 -0.99 4.55
CA THR A 67 -3.65 -2.31 4.22
C THR A 67 -5.18 -2.27 4.19
N GLY A 68 -5.82 -3.39 3.87
CA GLY A 68 -7.28 -3.50 3.81
C GLY A 68 -7.84 -3.37 2.40
N CYS A 69 -8.94 -2.64 2.26
CA CYS A 69 -9.62 -2.43 0.98
C CYS A 69 -9.77 -0.96 0.56
N PRO A 70 -8.74 -0.11 0.71
CA PRO A 70 -8.81 1.24 0.18
C PRO A 70 -8.65 1.19 -1.34
N ILE A 71 -9.62 1.73 -2.06
CA ILE A 71 -9.61 1.84 -3.53
C ILE A 71 -10.15 3.20 -3.97
N GLY A 72 -9.71 3.69 -5.13
CA GLY A 72 -10.19 4.94 -5.73
C GLY A 72 -10.07 6.12 -4.75
N GLY A 73 -11.12 6.93 -4.66
CA GLY A 73 -11.14 8.13 -3.81
C GLY A 73 -10.92 7.87 -2.32
N VAL A 74 -11.20 6.67 -1.82
CA VAL A 74 -10.91 6.28 -0.42
C VAL A 74 -9.40 6.20 -0.20
N LEU A 75 -8.65 5.67 -1.15
CA LEU A 75 -7.19 5.61 -1.05
C LEU A 75 -6.57 7.01 -1.10
N SER A 76 -7.02 7.87 -2.03
CA SER A 76 -6.57 9.26 -2.10
C SER A 76 -6.85 10.02 -0.79
N LYS A 77 -8.05 9.86 -0.22
CA LYS A 77 -8.44 10.44 1.07
C LYS A 77 -7.52 9.97 2.20
N THR A 78 -7.21 8.67 2.23
CA THR A 78 -6.33 8.06 3.23
C THR A 78 -4.90 8.58 3.12
N ILE A 79 -4.32 8.56 1.92
CA ILE A 79 -2.96 9.06 1.66
C ILE A 79 -2.87 10.54 2.06
N GLY A 80 -3.81 11.36 1.59
CA GLY A 80 -3.84 12.78 1.91
C GLY A 80 -3.91 13.07 3.41
N ALA A 81 -4.74 12.33 4.14
CA ALA A 81 -4.86 12.47 5.59
C ALA A 81 -3.58 12.04 6.35
N ILE A 82 -2.88 11.02 5.89
CA ILE A 82 -1.60 10.60 6.49
C ILE A 82 -0.50 11.61 6.18
N GLU A 83 -0.31 11.94 4.90
CA GLU A 83 0.83 12.74 4.44
C GLU A 83 0.72 14.23 4.80
N SER A 84 -0.50 14.72 5.06
CA SER A 84 -0.70 16.08 5.60
C SER A 84 -0.40 16.21 7.09
N ASN A 85 -0.15 15.11 7.80
CA ASN A 85 0.02 15.10 9.26
C ASN A 85 1.36 14.49 9.73
N GLY A 86 2.38 14.49 8.89
CA GLY A 86 3.72 14.02 9.26
C GLY A 86 3.92 12.50 9.14
N GLY A 87 3.08 11.82 8.37
CA GLY A 87 3.31 10.46 7.93
C GLY A 87 3.67 10.40 6.45
N VAL A 88 4.20 9.29 6.01
CA VAL A 88 4.39 8.95 4.60
C VAL A 88 3.94 7.53 4.34
N VAL A 89 3.08 7.31 3.36
CA VAL A 89 2.67 5.96 2.97
C VAL A 89 3.77 5.36 2.12
N VAL A 90 4.55 4.45 2.67
CA VAL A 90 5.67 3.82 1.95
C VAL A 90 5.30 2.47 1.34
N CYS A 91 4.21 1.87 1.78
CA CYS A 91 3.76 0.58 1.30
C CYS A 91 2.22 0.48 1.33
N MET A 92 1.66 -0.07 0.25
CA MET A 92 0.22 -0.33 0.13
C MET A 92 -0.01 -1.82 -0.11
N GLU A 93 -0.53 -2.51 0.91
CA GLU A 93 -0.98 -3.92 0.80
C GLU A 93 -2.46 -3.96 0.42
N ASN A 94 -2.78 -3.59 -0.81
CA ASN A 94 -4.11 -3.64 -1.41
C ASN A 94 -4.06 -4.17 -2.84
N CYS A 95 -5.19 -4.24 -3.52
CA CYS A 95 -5.26 -4.81 -4.88
C CYS A 95 -4.49 -3.99 -5.92
N GLY A 96 -4.40 -2.67 -5.77
CA GLY A 96 -3.59 -1.78 -6.62
C GLY A 96 -2.14 -1.62 -6.15
N GLY A 97 -1.79 -2.24 -5.03
CA GLY A 97 -0.47 -2.11 -4.41
C GLY A 97 0.40 -3.36 -4.58
N ILE A 98 1.28 -3.55 -3.61
CA ILE A 98 2.34 -4.57 -3.66
C ILE A 98 1.79 -6.01 -3.64
N LYS A 99 0.64 -6.23 -3.03
CA LYS A 99 -0.01 -7.55 -2.96
C LYS A 99 -0.22 -8.17 -4.34
N ALA A 100 -0.66 -7.37 -5.32
CA ALA A 100 -0.95 -7.83 -6.66
C ALA A 100 0.31 -7.88 -7.56
N THR A 101 1.30 -7.03 -7.28
CA THR A 101 2.45 -6.82 -8.19
C THR A 101 3.72 -7.55 -7.77
N ARG A 102 3.78 -8.07 -6.53
CA ARG A 102 4.97 -8.77 -6.01
C ARG A 102 5.19 -10.13 -6.64
N LEU A 103 4.11 -10.82 -6.99
CA LEU A 103 4.16 -12.16 -7.58
C LEU A 103 4.18 -12.05 -9.10
N MET A 104 5.18 -12.64 -9.72
CA MET A 104 5.28 -12.75 -11.18
C MET A 104 4.76 -14.11 -11.64
N VAL A 105 4.20 -14.14 -12.85
CA VAL A 105 3.86 -15.39 -13.52
C VAL A 105 5.16 -16.07 -13.96
N ASP A 106 5.27 -17.38 -13.73
CA ASP A 106 6.38 -18.17 -14.24
C ASP A 106 6.20 -18.38 -15.77
N ALA A 107 6.90 -17.55 -16.53
CA ALA A 107 6.84 -17.58 -18.00
C ALA A 107 7.57 -18.77 -18.64
N GLU A 108 8.35 -19.54 -17.86
CA GLU A 108 9.09 -20.72 -18.34
C GLU A 108 8.27 -22.02 -18.23
N LYS A 109 7.07 -21.96 -17.63
CA LYS A 109 6.17 -23.11 -17.58
C LYS A 109 5.62 -23.46 -18.96
N ASP A 110 5.50 -24.78 -19.24
CA ASP A 110 4.92 -25.29 -20.49
C ASP A 110 3.45 -24.88 -20.66
N ASP A 111 2.67 -24.87 -19.57
CA ASP A 111 1.29 -24.37 -19.55
C ASP A 111 1.23 -22.98 -18.89
N ILE A 112 1.17 -21.94 -19.71
CA ILE A 112 1.08 -20.58 -19.25
C ILE A 112 -0.24 -20.28 -18.51
N ILE A 113 -1.32 -20.98 -18.82
CA ILE A 113 -2.62 -20.81 -18.14
C ILE A 113 -2.52 -21.38 -16.72
N GLU A 114 -1.86 -22.52 -16.55
CA GLU A 114 -1.58 -23.06 -15.21
C GLU A 114 -0.71 -22.12 -14.40
N ALA A 115 0.36 -21.56 -14.98
CA ALA A 115 1.23 -20.59 -14.32
C ALA A 115 0.47 -19.32 -13.88
N ILE A 116 -0.44 -18.82 -14.71
CA ILE A 116 -1.32 -17.70 -14.37
C ILE A 116 -2.25 -18.08 -13.22
N ALA A 117 -2.87 -19.25 -13.27
CA ALA A 117 -3.79 -19.71 -12.23
C ALA A 117 -3.07 -19.84 -10.86
N GLU A 118 -1.90 -20.46 -10.82
CA GLU A 118 -1.08 -20.57 -9.61
C GLU A 118 -0.74 -19.20 -9.02
N ARG A 119 -0.28 -18.28 -9.87
CA ARG A 119 0.03 -16.92 -9.42
C ARG A 119 -1.18 -16.22 -8.82
N TYR A 120 -2.37 -16.37 -9.40
CA TYR A 120 -3.60 -15.76 -8.87
C TYR A 120 -4.05 -16.41 -7.56
N LEU A 121 -3.91 -17.73 -7.41
CA LEU A 121 -4.23 -18.44 -6.17
C LEU A 121 -3.31 -18.07 -5.00
N ASP A 122 -2.12 -17.54 -5.29
CA ASP A 122 -1.14 -17.13 -4.28
C ASP A 122 -1.33 -15.68 -3.78
N ILE A 123 -2.29 -14.94 -4.34
CA ILE A 123 -2.59 -13.58 -3.87
C ILE A 123 -3.36 -13.64 -2.55
N GLY A 124 -2.87 -12.96 -1.52
CA GLY A 124 -3.51 -12.83 -0.21
C GLY A 124 -4.79 -11.97 -0.27
N CYS A 125 -5.87 -12.51 -0.81
CA CYS A 125 -7.14 -11.81 -0.97
C CYS A 125 -8.13 -12.24 0.12
N ALA A 126 -8.93 -11.30 0.65
CA ALA A 126 -9.92 -11.57 1.70
C ALA A 126 -11.08 -12.50 1.28
N VAL A 127 -11.22 -12.81 -0.02
CA VAL A 127 -12.16 -13.85 -0.50
C VAL A 127 -11.63 -15.26 -0.25
N MET A 128 -10.33 -15.42 0.03
CA MET A 128 -9.71 -16.69 0.39
C MET A 128 -9.89 -16.93 1.89
N SER A 129 -10.23 -18.17 2.28
CA SER A 129 -10.35 -18.52 3.70
C SER A 129 -9.78 -19.93 3.94
N PRO A 130 -8.80 -20.07 4.82
CA PRO A 130 -8.08 -19.02 5.55
C PRO A 130 -7.13 -18.22 4.63
N ASN A 131 -6.94 -16.92 4.91
CA ASN A 131 -6.07 -16.04 4.15
C ASN A 131 -4.66 -15.96 4.77
N ASN A 132 -3.97 -17.08 4.81
CA ASN A 132 -2.63 -17.17 5.41
C ASN A 132 -1.60 -16.32 4.66
N ARG A 133 -1.72 -16.21 3.34
CA ARG A 133 -0.79 -15.43 2.51
C ARG A 133 -0.69 -13.97 2.92
N ARG A 134 -1.80 -13.38 3.33
CA ARG A 134 -1.81 -11.99 3.84
C ARG A 134 -1.07 -11.89 5.17
N LEU A 135 -1.26 -12.88 6.06
CA LEU A 135 -0.57 -12.93 7.36
C LEU A 135 0.94 -13.19 7.21
N GLU A 136 1.36 -13.91 6.16
CA GLU A 136 2.76 -14.14 5.84
C GLU A 136 3.41 -12.92 5.17
N LEU A 137 2.66 -12.17 4.36
CA LEU A 137 3.17 -11.03 3.60
C LEU A 137 3.41 -9.80 4.49
N ILE A 138 2.47 -9.46 5.37
CA ILE A 138 2.54 -8.22 6.18
C ILE A 138 3.82 -8.13 7.01
N PRO A 139 4.30 -9.17 7.73
CA PRO A 139 5.57 -9.11 8.45
C PRO A 139 6.78 -8.81 7.55
N GLN A 140 6.80 -9.37 6.35
CA GLN A 140 7.86 -9.10 5.37
C GLN A 140 7.85 -7.62 4.95
N LEU A 141 6.66 -7.07 4.67
CA LEU A 141 6.51 -5.66 4.31
C LEU A 141 6.91 -4.73 5.45
N VAL A 142 6.54 -5.06 6.68
CA VAL A 142 6.94 -4.29 7.87
C VAL A 142 8.46 -4.18 7.96
N GLN A 143 9.16 -5.27 7.75
CA GLN A 143 10.62 -5.29 7.79
C GLN A 143 11.26 -4.60 6.58
N GLU A 144 10.81 -4.93 5.36
CA GLU A 144 11.40 -4.42 4.12
C GLU A 144 11.22 -2.90 3.97
N PHE A 145 10.08 -2.37 4.37
CA PHE A 145 9.77 -0.96 4.27
C PHE A 145 9.99 -0.19 5.57
N GLN A 146 10.53 -0.82 6.61
CA GLN A 146 10.83 -0.22 7.92
C GLN A 146 9.61 0.57 8.45
N ILE A 147 8.49 -0.14 8.63
CA ILE A 147 7.18 0.44 8.96
C ILE A 147 7.12 0.86 10.44
N ASP A 148 6.73 2.11 10.70
CA ASP A 148 6.47 2.63 12.05
C ASP A 148 5.03 2.36 12.50
N GLY A 149 4.07 2.30 11.58
CA GLY A 149 2.67 2.07 11.91
C GLY A 149 1.87 1.42 10.77
N ILE A 150 0.85 0.63 11.15
CA ILE A 150 -0.08 -0.02 10.21
C ILE A 150 -1.43 0.67 10.28
N VAL A 151 -1.94 1.08 9.12
CA VAL A 151 -3.29 1.63 8.93
C VAL A 151 -4.11 0.67 8.09
N ASP A 152 -5.15 0.11 8.68
CA ASP A 152 -6.07 -0.85 8.06
C ASP A 152 -7.39 -0.17 7.70
N ILE A 153 -7.63 0.03 6.41
CA ILE A 153 -8.80 0.73 5.90
C ILE A 153 -9.85 -0.28 5.43
N MET A 154 -11.04 -0.13 5.94
CA MET A 154 -12.19 -0.91 5.52
C MET A 154 -13.24 -0.02 4.89
N LEU A 155 -13.75 -0.44 3.75
CA LEU A 155 -14.97 0.14 3.21
C LEU A 155 -16.17 -0.29 4.05
N GLN A 156 -17.08 0.64 4.29
CA GLN A 156 -18.35 0.36 4.94
C GLN A 156 -19.05 -0.81 4.22
N THR A 157 -19.56 -1.75 4.98
CA THR A 157 -20.18 -2.99 4.49
C THR A 157 -19.24 -4.03 3.83
N CYS A 158 -17.94 -3.82 3.85
CA CYS A 158 -16.98 -4.81 3.34
C CYS A 158 -16.74 -5.91 4.38
N HIS A 159 -17.62 -6.91 4.43
CA HIS A 159 -17.58 -8.00 5.42
C HIS A 159 -16.28 -8.82 5.40
N PRO A 160 -15.70 -9.23 4.25
CA PRO A 160 -14.48 -10.03 4.25
C PRO A 160 -13.33 -9.35 5.00
N TYR A 161 -13.03 -8.10 4.66
CA TYR A 161 -11.97 -7.36 5.33
C TYR A 161 -12.32 -7.00 6.79
N SER A 162 -13.59 -6.77 7.08
CA SER A 162 -14.04 -6.52 8.46
C SER A 162 -13.77 -7.71 9.37
N VAL A 163 -13.94 -8.94 8.89
CA VAL A 163 -13.63 -10.17 9.63
C VAL A 163 -12.11 -10.34 9.79
N GLU A 164 -11.33 -10.12 8.73
CA GLU A 164 -9.87 -10.26 8.75
C GLU A 164 -9.17 -9.25 9.67
N ARG A 165 -9.78 -8.08 9.89
CA ARG A 165 -9.24 -7.02 10.76
C ARG A 165 -8.75 -7.54 12.11
N TYR A 166 -9.45 -8.50 12.69
CA TYR A 166 -9.05 -9.07 13.98
C TYR A 166 -7.68 -9.76 13.89
N GLN A 167 -7.45 -10.51 12.83
CA GLN A 167 -6.19 -11.23 12.62
C GLN A 167 -5.04 -10.25 12.35
N ILE A 168 -5.29 -9.21 11.56
CA ILE A 168 -4.26 -8.19 11.28
C ILE A 168 -3.90 -7.40 12.54
N LYS A 169 -4.89 -7.03 13.35
CA LYS A 169 -4.67 -6.38 14.66
C LYS A 169 -3.84 -7.26 15.60
N LYS A 170 -4.13 -8.56 15.65
CA LYS A 170 -3.38 -9.53 16.46
C LYS A 170 -1.93 -9.63 15.98
N LEU A 171 -1.75 -9.77 14.66
CA LEU A 171 -0.43 -9.82 14.03
C LEU A 171 0.38 -8.56 14.30
N ALA A 172 -0.19 -7.38 14.14
CA ALA A 172 0.49 -6.11 14.43
C ALA A 172 0.97 -6.04 15.89
N LYS A 173 0.13 -6.52 16.83
CA LYS A 173 0.52 -6.62 18.25
C LYS A 173 1.68 -7.59 18.47
N GLU A 174 1.70 -8.73 17.80
CA GLU A 174 2.78 -9.72 17.86
C GLU A 174 4.10 -9.16 17.30
N LEU A 175 4.00 -8.33 16.26
CA LEU A 175 5.14 -7.63 15.66
C LEU A 175 5.62 -6.41 16.48
N GLY A 176 4.83 -5.98 17.47
CA GLY A 176 5.12 -4.76 18.24
C GLY A 176 4.92 -3.47 17.46
N ILE A 177 4.14 -3.49 16.37
CA ILE A 177 3.89 -2.34 15.51
C ILE A 177 2.52 -1.71 15.87
N PRO A 178 2.47 -0.39 16.11
CA PRO A 178 1.22 0.35 16.30
C PRO A 178 0.24 0.12 15.14
N TYR A 179 -1.02 -0.09 15.48
CA TYR A 179 -2.07 -0.44 14.53
C TYR A 179 -3.30 0.43 14.74
N MET A 180 -3.79 1.00 13.66
CA MET A 180 -5.07 1.71 13.61
C MET A 180 -5.95 1.09 12.52
N SER A 181 -7.24 0.90 12.82
CA SER A 181 -8.23 0.56 11.81
C SER A 181 -9.29 1.63 11.68
N VAL A 182 -9.68 1.92 10.45
CA VAL A 182 -10.70 2.91 10.11
C VAL A 182 -11.68 2.30 9.12
N GLU A 183 -12.97 2.50 9.39
CA GLU A 183 -14.05 2.23 8.45
C GLU A 183 -14.50 3.54 7.83
N THR A 184 -14.68 3.57 6.52
CA THR A 184 -15.06 4.77 5.76
C THR A 184 -15.85 4.37 4.51
N ASP A 185 -16.34 5.37 3.78
CA ASP A 185 -17.02 5.22 2.50
C ASP A 185 -16.41 6.15 1.44
N TYR A 186 -17.04 6.22 0.27
CA TYR A 186 -16.59 7.09 -0.82
C TYR A 186 -16.95 8.57 -0.63
N SER A 187 -17.74 8.91 0.38
CA SER A 187 -18.08 10.31 0.65
C SER A 187 -16.90 11.09 1.23
N GLN A 188 -16.99 12.40 1.18
CA GLN A 188 -16.03 13.30 1.82
C GLN A 188 -16.55 13.83 3.17
N ALA A 189 -17.72 13.38 3.63
CA ALA A 189 -18.38 13.91 4.81
C ALA A 189 -17.61 13.63 6.10
N ASP A 190 -16.84 12.55 6.13
CA ASP A 190 -16.06 12.10 7.29
C ASP A 190 -14.61 12.62 7.32
N ILE A 191 -14.19 13.43 6.34
CA ILE A 191 -12.77 13.79 6.15
C ILE A 191 -12.16 14.47 7.38
N GLY A 192 -12.91 15.32 8.07
CA GLY A 192 -12.44 15.99 9.28
C GLY A 192 -12.19 15.01 10.44
N GLN A 193 -13.11 14.08 10.67
CA GLN A 193 -12.94 13.03 11.68
C GLN A 193 -11.81 12.08 11.30
N PHE A 194 -11.70 11.77 10.03
CA PHE A 194 -10.66 10.94 9.45
C PHE A 194 -9.28 11.55 9.72
N THR A 195 -9.11 12.83 9.36
CA THR A 195 -7.87 13.58 9.59
C THR A 195 -7.48 13.61 11.07
N ASN A 196 -8.41 13.96 11.97
CA ASN A 196 -8.12 14.00 13.40
C ASN A 196 -7.62 12.65 13.94
N ARG A 197 -8.19 11.55 13.49
CA ARG A 197 -7.76 10.20 13.91
C ARG A 197 -6.36 9.87 13.43
N PHE A 198 -6.03 10.25 12.18
CA PHE A 198 -4.69 10.04 11.63
C PHE A 198 -3.65 10.91 12.33
N THR A 199 -3.96 12.18 12.60
CA THR A 199 -3.09 13.06 13.37
C THR A 199 -2.74 12.44 14.72
N ALA A 200 -3.74 12.03 15.49
CA ALA A 200 -3.52 11.41 16.79
C ALA A 200 -2.73 10.10 16.71
N PHE A 201 -2.94 9.31 15.66
CA PHE A 201 -2.18 8.08 15.45
C PHE A 201 -0.71 8.36 15.14
N ILE A 202 -0.44 9.29 14.23
CA ILE A 202 0.93 9.64 13.82
C ILE A 202 1.72 10.26 14.97
N GLU A 203 1.07 11.10 15.78
CA GLU A 203 1.68 11.70 16.98
C GLU A 203 2.08 10.66 18.05
N MET A 204 1.47 9.48 18.04
CA MET A 204 1.80 8.39 18.98
C MET A 204 2.98 7.52 18.50
N LEU A 205 3.39 7.62 17.23
CA LEU A 205 4.49 6.86 16.64
C LEU A 205 5.84 7.49 16.97
#